data_fc17bdc48b389071d9bf80582ebad394
#
_entry.id   fc17bdc48b389071d9bf80582ebad394
#
_cell.length_a   1.000
_cell.length_b   1.000
_cell.length_c   1.000
_cell.angle_alpha   90.00
_cell.angle_beta   90.00
_cell.angle_gamma   90.00
#
_symmetry.space_group_name_H-M   'P 1'
#
loop_
_entity.id
_entity.type
_entity.pdbx_description
1 polymer ?
#
loop_
_entity_poly.entity_id
_entity_poly.type
_entity_poly.pdbx_seq_one_letter_code
_entity_poly.pdbx_strand_id
1 'polypeptide(L)'
;MSRENDRWEEVRMELGNEFRYLQTDFEDIDTAVAEYFGLNKTDMRVLDFATRGEKPITAGEIATESRLSTGAVTAVIDRLEKAGWVRRRHDLDDRRRVLVEITEQAQARMDEVWGPMIERGRRRHRHYTVEQLEFLRDFMRLARAETNEHAERIRQMTAKRKRDAAA
;
A
#
# COMPACT_ATOMS: atom_id res chain seq x y z
N MET A 1 41.10 -2.19 8.70
CA MET A 1 39.84 -2.00 7.96
C MET A 1 40.06 -0.80 7.07
N SER A 2 39.60 -0.85 5.81
CA SER A 2 39.92 0.21 4.81
C SER A 2 38.91 1.36 4.99
N ARG A 3 39.34 2.62 4.72
CA ARG A 3 38.46 3.81 4.68
C ARG A 3 37.20 3.60 3.83
N GLU A 4 37.27 2.77 2.81
CA GLU A 4 36.15 2.42 1.94
C GLU A 4 35.10 1.57 2.67
N ASN A 5 35.52 0.64 3.54
CA ASN A 5 34.62 -0.18 4.34
C ASN A 5 33.91 0.67 5.42
N ASP A 6 34.60 1.63 5.99
CA ASP A 6 34.00 2.55 6.97
C ASP A 6 32.95 3.46 6.31
N ARG A 7 33.24 3.96 5.08
CA ARG A 7 32.28 4.76 4.30
C ARG A 7 31.07 3.95 3.85
N TRP A 8 31.28 2.67 3.46
CA TRP A 8 30.18 1.78 3.12
C TRP A 8 29.21 1.54 4.28
N GLU A 9 29.73 1.26 5.47
CA GLU A 9 28.89 1.09 6.68
C GLU A 9 28.16 2.38 7.06
N GLU A 10 28.79 3.52 6.96
CA GLU A 10 28.17 4.83 7.20
C GLU A 10 26.98 5.04 6.26
N VAL A 11 27.17 4.92 4.96
CA VAL A 11 26.09 5.11 3.95
C VAL A 11 24.98 4.07 4.12
N ARG A 12 25.32 2.82 4.45
CA ARG A 12 24.33 1.78 4.74
C ARG A 12 23.44 2.14 5.93
N MET A 13 24.03 2.69 6.99
CA MET A 13 23.29 3.14 8.16
C MET A 13 22.42 4.37 7.86
N GLU A 14 22.95 5.35 7.12
CA GLU A 14 22.20 6.51 6.65
C GLU A 14 20.97 6.07 5.85
N LEU A 15 21.17 5.19 4.88
CA LEU A 15 20.07 4.63 4.06
C LEU A 15 19.01 3.94 4.92
N GLY A 16 19.42 3.17 5.93
CA GLY A 16 18.49 2.53 6.85
C GLY A 16 17.67 3.52 7.68
N ASN A 17 18.26 4.67 8.05
CA ASN A 17 17.56 5.76 8.74
C ASN A 17 16.56 6.48 7.81
N GLU A 18 16.97 6.77 6.56
CA GLU A 18 16.07 7.38 5.58
C GLU A 18 14.82 6.52 5.32
N PHE A 19 14.96 5.19 5.29
CA PHE A 19 13.79 4.30 5.23
C PHE A 19 12.85 4.44 6.42
N ARG A 20 13.38 4.57 7.64
CA ARG A 20 12.54 4.76 8.84
C ARG A 20 11.83 6.11 8.82
N TYR A 21 12.53 7.19 8.44
CA TYR A 21 11.92 8.51 8.30
C TYR A 21 10.82 8.50 7.24
N LEU A 22 11.09 7.94 6.06
CA LEU A 22 10.11 7.83 4.99
C LEU A 22 8.88 7.01 5.40
N GLN A 23 9.05 5.95 6.20
CA GLN A 23 7.94 5.18 6.74
C GLN A 23 7.06 6.03 7.66
N THR A 24 7.69 6.82 8.57
CA THR A 24 6.97 7.72 9.47
C THR A 24 6.21 8.79 8.67
N ASP A 25 6.85 9.40 7.67
CA ASP A 25 6.23 10.41 6.81
C ASP A 25 5.02 9.83 6.04
N PHE A 26 5.10 8.57 5.60
CA PHE A 26 3.95 7.90 4.97
C PHE A 26 2.81 7.62 5.95
N GLU A 27 3.09 7.23 7.19
CA GLU A 27 2.07 7.03 8.22
C GLU A 27 1.36 8.35 8.57
N ASP A 28 2.09 9.45 8.61
CA ASP A 28 1.56 10.80 8.85
C ASP A 28 0.67 11.27 7.70
N ILE A 29 1.12 11.12 6.44
CA ILE A 29 0.30 11.51 5.28
C ILE A 29 -0.95 10.64 5.16
N ASP A 30 -0.85 9.35 5.42
CA ASP A 30 -2.02 8.43 5.41
C ASP A 30 -3.05 8.86 6.46
N THR A 31 -2.60 9.31 7.63
CA THR A 31 -3.47 9.80 8.70
C THR A 31 -4.15 11.11 8.27
N ALA A 32 -3.39 12.07 7.74
CA ALA A 32 -3.94 13.36 7.28
C ALA A 32 -4.95 13.18 6.13
N VAL A 33 -4.66 12.29 5.18
CA VAL A 33 -5.55 11.99 4.05
C VAL A 33 -6.83 11.30 4.53
N ALA A 34 -6.72 10.36 5.47
CA ALA A 34 -7.90 9.71 6.06
C ALA A 34 -8.82 10.72 6.76
N GLU A 35 -8.25 11.64 7.53
CA GLU A 35 -8.99 12.73 8.17
C GLU A 35 -9.66 13.65 7.12
N TYR A 36 -8.92 14.07 6.11
CA TYR A 36 -9.44 14.93 5.03
C TYR A 36 -10.61 14.30 4.28
N PHE A 37 -10.56 12.98 4.05
CA PHE A 37 -11.63 12.25 3.39
C PHE A 37 -12.77 11.80 4.34
N GLY A 38 -12.60 11.94 5.65
CA GLY A 38 -13.54 11.44 6.64
C GLY A 38 -13.63 9.91 6.69
N LEU A 39 -12.52 9.22 6.35
CA LEU A 39 -12.41 7.77 6.31
C LEU A 39 -11.54 7.27 7.48
N ASN A 40 -11.81 6.05 7.96
CA ASN A 40 -10.91 5.40 8.90
C ASN A 40 -9.78 4.65 8.17
N LYS A 41 -8.74 4.24 8.90
CA LYS A 41 -7.58 3.54 8.35
C LYS A 41 -7.92 2.26 7.58
N THR A 42 -8.97 1.54 8.01
CA THR A 42 -9.40 0.30 7.33
C THR A 42 -10.09 0.61 6.01
N ASP A 43 -10.92 1.64 5.98
CA ASP A 43 -11.61 2.11 4.79
C ASP A 43 -10.61 2.64 3.75
N MET A 44 -9.62 3.46 4.19
CA MET A 44 -8.52 3.92 3.35
C MET A 44 -7.72 2.76 2.75
N ARG A 45 -7.42 1.75 3.54
CA ARG A 45 -6.67 0.58 3.07
C ARG A 45 -7.43 -0.20 1.99
N VAL A 46 -8.74 -0.40 2.16
CA VAL A 46 -9.57 -1.09 1.15
C VAL A 46 -9.71 -0.24 -0.11
N LEU A 47 -9.90 1.07 0.05
CA LEU A 47 -9.96 2.02 -1.06
C LEU A 47 -8.64 2.02 -1.87
N ASP A 48 -7.49 2.02 -1.20
CA ASP A 48 -6.18 1.94 -1.83
C ASP A 48 -6.03 0.66 -2.68
N PHE A 49 -6.48 -0.50 -2.20
CA PHE A 49 -6.49 -1.72 -3.02
C PHE A 49 -7.43 -1.61 -4.23
N ALA A 50 -8.56 -0.96 -4.09
CA ALA A 50 -9.49 -0.76 -5.20
C ALA A 50 -8.95 0.21 -6.27
N THR A 51 -7.95 1.03 -5.94
CA THR A 51 -7.38 2.06 -6.83
C THR A 51 -5.98 1.73 -7.37
N ARG A 52 -5.26 0.73 -6.81
CA ARG A 52 -3.86 0.41 -7.18
C ARG A 52 -3.69 -0.14 -8.60
N GLY A 53 -4.73 -0.73 -9.17
CA GLY A 53 -4.66 -1.39 -10.47
C GLY A 53 -5.34 -0.60 -11.57
N GLU A 54 -4.94 -0.86 -12.81
CA GLU A 54 -5.64 -0.34 -13.99
C GLU A 54 -7.01 -1.03 -14.21
N LYS A 55 -7.27 -2.12 -13.50
CA LYS A 55 -8.50 -2.93 -13.64
C LYS A 55 -9.25 -3.00 -12.33
N PRO A 56 -10.59 -2.98 -12.40
CA PRO A 56 -11.43 -3.22 -11.23
C PRO A 56 -11.13 -4.57 -10.57
N ILE A 57 -11.24 -4.64 -9.26
CA ILE A 57 -10.87 -5.79 -8.42
C ILE A 57 -12.11 -6.34 -7.70
N THR A 58 -12.15 -7.64 -7.42
CA THR A 58 -13.24 -8.23 -6.63
C THR A 58 -13.03 -8.05 -5.13
N ALA A 59 -14.11 -8.13 -4.35
CA ALA A 59 -14.04 -8.13 -2.89
C ALA A 59 -13.18 -9.27 -2.33
N GLY A 60 -13.15 -10.43 -3.00
CA GLY A 60 -12.30 -11.57 -2.62
C GLY A 60 -10.82 -11.29 -2.83
N GLU A 61 -10.45 -10.68 -3.93
CA GLU A 61 -9.07 -10.25 -4.22
C GLU A 61 -8.62 -9.18 -3.21
N ILE A 62 -9.49 -8.19 -2.89
CA ILE A 62 -9.21 -7.20 -1.84
C ILE A 62 -8.98 -7.89 -0.48
N ALA A 63 -9.81 -8.88 -0.12
CA ALA A 63 -9.65 -9.61 1.14
C ALA A 63 -8.31 -10.35 1.22
N THR A 64 -7.90 -10.98 0.14
CA THR A 64 -6.61 -11.67 0.04
C THR A 64 -5.44 -10.70 0.21
N GLU A 65 -5.44 -9.60 -0.54
CA GLU A 65 -4.35 -8.62 -0.51
C GLU A 65 -4.32 -7.82 0.79
N SER A 66 -5.48 -7.42 1.31
CA SER A 66 -5.59 -6.66 2.56
C SER A 66 -5.39 -7.50 3.80
N ARG A 67 -5.46 -8.84 3.68
CA ARG A 67 -5.45 -9.79 4.81
C ARG A 67 -6.58 -9.55 5.81
N LEU A 68 -7.68 -8.97 5.36
CA LEU A 68 -8.92 -8.85 6.11
C LEU A 68 -9.82 -10.06 5.83
N SER A 69 -10.74 -10.36 6.75
CA SER A 69 -11.77 -11.35 6.47
C SER A 69 -12.72 -10.85 5.37
N THR A 70 -13.29 -11.77 4.59
CA THR A 70 -14.26 -11.45 3.53
C THR A 70 -15.44 -10.62 4.08
N GLY A 71 -15.94 -10.95 5.27
CA GLY A 71 -17.00 -10.19 5.92
C GLY A 71 -16.59 -8.76 6.29
N ALA A 72 -15.35 -8.57 6.78
CA ALA A 72 -14.82 -7.24 7.07
C ALA A 72 -14.69 -6.40 5.80
N VAL A 73 -14.15 -6.99 4.71
CA VAL A 73 -14.05 -6.29 3.41
C VAL A 73 -15.42 -5.92 2.87
N THR A 74 -16.40 -6.84 2.92
CA THR A 74 -17.77 -6.54 2.48
C THR A 74 -18.35 -5.34 3.25
N ALA A 75 -18.24 -5.31 4.58
CA ALA A 75 -18.73 -4.21 5.39
C ALA A 75 -18.02 -2.88 5.09
N VAL A 76 -16.72 -2.91 4.76
CA VAL A 76 -15.98 -1.71 4.33
C VAL A 76 -16.47 -1.23 2.97
N ILE A 77 -16.61 -2.14 2.00
CA ILE A 77 -17.10 -1.79 0.66
C ILE A 77 -18.51 -1.19 0.74
N ASP A 78 -19.40 -1.73 1.60
CA ASP A 78 -20.76 -1.19 1.79
C ASP A 78 -20.71 0.26 2.30
N ARG A 79 -19.81 0.58 3.24
CA ARG A 79 -19.62 1.96 3.74
C ARG A 79 -19.05 2.88 2.67
N LEU A 80 -18.03 2.43 1.94
CA LEU A 80 -17.40 3.19 0.86
C LEU A 80 -18.38 3.46 -0.29
N GLU A 81 -19.23 2.48 -0.62
CA GLU A 81 -20.25 2.62 -1.65
C GLU A 81 -21.34 3.61 -1.22
N LYS A 82 -21.82 3.51 0.02
CA LYS A 82 -22.77 4.47 0.61
C LYS A 82 -22.20 5.89 0.65
N ALA A 83 -20.91 6.05 0.86
CA ALA A 83 -20.22 7.33 0.88
C ALA A 83 -19.80 7.83 -0.52
N GLY A 84 -20.11 7.07 -1.59
CA GLY A 84 -19.83 7.44 -2.98
C GLY A 84 -18.38 7.29 -3.41
N TRP A 85 -17.55 6.56 -2.65
CA TRP A 85 -16.15 6.32 -3.00
C TRP A 85 -15.99 5.22 -4.05
N VAL A 86 -16.75 4.15 -3.95
CA VAL A 86 -16.70 3.01 -4.86
C VAL A 86 -18.10 2.67 -5.35
N ARG A 87 -18.17 1.88 -6.41
CA ARG A 87 -19.38 1.23 -6.87
C ARG A 87 -19.14 -0.23 -7.19
N ARG A 88 -20.16 -1.07 -7.03
CA ARG A 88 -20.15 -2.45 -7.51
C ARG A 88 -20.71 -2.53 -8.91
N ARG A 89 -20.09 -3.34 -9.75
CA ARG A 89 -20.65 -3.72 -11.05
C ARG A 89 -20.35 -5.19 -11.36
N HIS A 90 -21.22 -5.79 -12.16
CA HIS A 90 -20.92 -7.12 -12.68
C HIS A 90 -19.81 -7.06 -13.71
N ASP A 91 -18.95 -8.08 -13.71
CA ASP A 91 -17.94 -8.26 -14.75
C ASP A 91 -18.66 -8.53 -16.10
N LEU A 92 -18.13 -7.96 -17.17
CA LEU A 92 -18.70 -8.14 -18.51
C LEU A 92 -18.42 -9.54 -19.06
N ASP A 93 -17.30 -10.15 -18.67
CA ASP A 93 -16.86 -11.45 -19.15
C ASP A 93 -17.40 -12.61 -18.27
N ASP A 94 -17.55 -12.37 -16.96
CA ASP A 94 -18.14 -13.34 -16.02
C ASP A 94 -19.13 -12.66 -15.06
N ARG A 95 -20.41 -12.72 -15.37
CA ARG A 95 -21.49 -12.11 -14.57
C ARG A 95 -21.61 -12.63 -13.14
N ARG A 96 -20.90 -13.72 -12.79
CA ARG A 96 -20.82 -14.20 -11.41
C ARG A 96 -19.84 -13.39 -10.57
N ARG A 97 -18.93 -12.66 -11.22
CA ARG A 97 -17.97 -11.79 -10.54
C ARG A 97 -18.58 -10.41 -10.34
N VAL A 98 -18.47 -9.91 -9.12
CA VAL A 98 -18.80 -8.53 -8.76
C VAL A 98 -17.49 -7.78 -8.54
N LEU A 99 -17.27 -6.79 -9.37
CA LEU A 99 -16.11 -5.92 -9.35
C LEU A 99 -16.40 -4.68 -8.48
N VAL A 100 -15.38 -4.20 -7.81
CA VAL A 100 -15.36 -2.95 -7.06
C VAL A 100 -14.48 -1.98 -7.82
N GLU A 101 -15.01 -0.83 -8.15
CA GLU A 101 -14.28 0.22 -8.85
C GLU A 101 -14.53 1.58 -8.21
N ILE A 102 -13.54 2.46 -8.28
CA ILE A 102 -13.66 3.84 -7.79
C ILE A 102 -14.67 4.61 -8.65
N THR A 103 -15.44 5.51 -8.04
CA THR A 103 -16.32 6.42 -8.78
C THR A 103 -15.52 7.57 -9.39
N GLU A 104 -16.04 8.20 -10.45
CA GLU A 104 -15.42 9.37 -11.07
C GLU A 104 -15.27 10.53 -10.08
N GLN A 105 -16.27 10.72 -9.21
CA GLN A 105 -16.22 11.74 -8.16
C GLN A 105 -15.11 11.44 -7.13
N ALA A 106 -14.96 10.19 -6.73
CA ALA A 106 -13.91 9.79 -5.81
C ALA A 106 -12.52 9.90 -6.46
N GLN A 107 -12.40 9.54 -7.75
CA GLN A 107 -11.16 9.73 -8.51
C GLN A 107 -10.74 11.19 -8.54
N ALA A 108 -11.65 12.11 -8.83
CA ALA A 108 -11.36 13.56 -8.83
C ALA A 108 -10.87 14.05 -7.45
N ARG A 109 -11.47 13.56 -6.35
CA ARG A 109 -11.02 13.88 -4.98
C ARG A 109 -9.62 13.32 -4.69
N MET A 110 -9.34 12.10 -5.15
CA MET A 110 -8.01 11.51 -5.02
C MET A 110 -6.97 12.28 -5.83
N ASP A 111 -7.30 12.71 -7.04
CA ASP A 111 -6.42 13.49 -7.91
C ASP A 111 -6.10 14.88 -7.32
N GLU A 112 -7.06 15.50 -6.64
CA GLU A 112 -6.85 16.77 -5.92
C GLU A 112 -5.79 16.62 -4.83
N VAL A 113 -5.84 15.55 -4.05
CA VAL A 113 -4.92 15.31 -2.93
C VAL A 113 -3.57 14.80 -3.42
N TRP A 114 -3.55 13.78 -4.29
CA TRP A 114 -2.33 13.11 -4.70
C TRP A 114 -1.65 13.70 -5.93
N GLY A 115 -2.40 14.43 -6.77
CA GLY A 115 -1.88 15.03 -8.00
C GLY A 115 -0.63 15.88 -7.80
N PRO A 116 -0.59 16.81 -6.83
CA PRO A 116 0.60 17.60 -6.54
C PRO A 116 1.83 16.76 -6.16
N MET A 117 1.65 15.70 -5.38
CA MET A 117 2.73 14.80 -4.97
C MET A 117 3.24 13.98 -6.15
N ILE A 118 2.33 13.44 -6.96
CA ILE A 118 2.67 12.67 -8.18
C ILE A 118 3.47 13.55 -9.14
N GLU A 119 3.05 14.79 -9.37
CA GLU A 119 3.73 15.70 -10.27
C GLU A 119 5.12 16.11 -9.74
N ARG A 120 5.29 16.31 -8.42
CA ARG A 120 6.60 16.49 -7.80
C ARG A 120 7.50 15.27 -8.00
N GLY A 121 6.95 14.07 -7.84
CA GLY A 121 7.65 12.82 -8.08
C GLY A 121 8.13 12.71 -9.54
N ARG A 122 7.24 12.98 -10.51
CA ARG A 122 7.58 12.98 -11.94
C ARG A 122 8.73 13.95 -12.25
N ARG A 123 8.68 15.19 -11.70
CA ARG A 123 9.77 16.17 -11.90
C ARG A 123 11.09 15.69 -11.32
N ARG A 124 11.08 15.12 -10.11
CA ARG A 124 12.25 14.54 -9.47
C ARG A 124 12.85 13.40 -10.30
N HIS A 125 12.01 12.51 -10.83
CA HIS A 125 12.48 11.35 -11.61
C HIS A 125 13.18 11.76 -12.93
N ARG A 126 12.88 12.93 -13.49
CA ARG A 126 13.56 13.43 -14.71
C ARG A 126 15.06 13.71 -14.53
N HIS A 127 15.53 13.78 -13.28
CA HIS A 127 16.96 13.96 -12.97
C HIS A 127 17.75 12.64 -12.93
N TYR A 128 17.09 11.51 -13.13
CA TYR A 128 17.67 10.18 -13.07
C TYR A 128 17.64 9.53 -14.46
N THR A 129 18.70 8.76 -14.80
CA THR A 129 18.68 7.92 -16.01
C THR A 129 17.72 6.73 -15.86
N VAL A 130 17.41 6.07 -16.97
CA VAL A 130 16.57 4.87 -16.95
C VAL A 130 17.21 3.78 -16.07
N GLU A 131 18.53 3.57 -16.22
CA GLU A 131 19.28 2.58 -15.46
C GLU A 131 19.25 2.87 -13.95
N GLN A 132 19.33 4.16 -13.56
CA GLN A 132 19.23 4.55 -12.16
C GLN A 132 17.81 4.31 -11.61
N LEU A 133 16.77 4.58 -12.38
CA LEU A 133 15.40 4.30 -11.99
C LEU A 133 15.14 2.78 -11.92
N GLU A 134 15.72 2.00 -12.82
CA GLU A 134 15.64 0.54 -12.78
C GLU A 134 16.35 -0.03 -11.56
N PHE A 135 17.53 0.45 -11.25
CA PHE A 135 18.25 0.08 -10.02
C PHE A 135 17.40 0.37 -8.76
N LEU A 136 16.85 1.59 -8.65
CA LEU A 136 15.98 1.96 -7.51
C LEU A 136 14.74 1.08 -7.44
N ARG A 137 14.08 0.80 -8.57
CA ARG A 137 12.93 -0.10 -8.66
C ARG A 137 13.27 -1.50 -8.15
N ASP A 138 14.38 -2.06 -8.60
CA ASP A 138 14.75 -3.44 -8.25
C ASP A 138 15.22 -3.55 -6.80
N PHE A 139 15.95 -2.55 -6.31
CA PHE A 139 16.27 -2.41 -4.89
C PHE A 139 15.00 -2.38 -4.02
N MET A 140 14.00 -1.56 -4.37
CA MET A 140 12.73 -1.48 -3.63
C MET A 140 11.93 -2.78 -3.70
N ARG A 141 11.97 -3.50 -4.83
CA ARG A 141 11.32 -4.82 -4.96
C ARG A 141 11.94 -5.84 -4.02
N LEU A 142 13.28 -5.89 -3.97
CA LEU A 142 14.00 -6.79 -3.05
C LEU A 142 13.69 -6.46 -1.59
N ALA A 143 13.80 -5.20 -1.19
CA ALA A 143 13.51 -4.76 0.17
C ALA A 143 12.07 -5.10 0.60
N ARG A 144 11.09 -4.94 -0.31
CA ARG A 144 9.69 -5.35 -0.07
C ARG A 144 9.55 -6.87 0.12
N ALA A 145 10.23 -7.67 -0.70
CA ALA A 145 10.17 -9.13 -0.60
C ALA A 145 10.72 -9.60 0.75
N GLU A 146 11.89 -9.11 1.15
CA GLU A 146 12.53 -9.42 2.43
C GLU A 146 11.67 -8.99 3.63
N THR A 147 11.09 -7.80 3.57
CA THR A 147 10.19 -7.29 4.63
C THR A 147 8.94 -8.16 4.76
N ASN A 148 8.33 -8.59 3.65
CA ASN A 148 7.17 -9.48 3.67
C ASN A 148 7.50 -10.86 4.24
N GLU A 149 8.63 -11.44 3.85
CA GLU A 149 9.11 -12.71 4.38
C GLU A 149 9.36 -12.63 5.89
N HIS A 150 10.03 -11.57 6.34
CA HIS A 150 10.27 -11.34 7.76
C HIS A 150 8.97 -11.16 8.55
N ALA A 151 8.00 -10.43 8.04
CA ALA A 151 6.69 -10.26 8.65
C ALA A 151 5.95 -11.61 8.76
N GLU A 152 6.06 -12.49 7.77
CA GLU A 152 5.47 -13.82 7.81
C GLU A 152 6.15 -14.70 8.89
N ARG A 153 7.47 -14.65 8.97
CA ARG A 153 8.22 -15.32 10.05
C ARG A 153 7.74 -14.89 11.43
N ILE A 154 7.55 -13.59 11.67
CA ILE A 154 7.06 -13.06 12.95
C ILE A 154 5.66 -13.59 13.27
N ARG A 155 4.75 -13.67 12.26
CA ARG A 155 3.41 -14.23 12.45
C ARG A 155 3.45 -15.69 12.86
N GLN A 156 4.31 -16.50 12.23
CA GLN A 156 4.50 -17.92 12.58
C GLN A 156 5.03 -18.08 14.01
N MET A 157 6.00 -17.25 14.41
CA MET A 157 6.49 -17.21 15.79
C MET A 157 5.38 -16.85 16.79
N THR A 158 4.54 -15.87 16.44
CA THR A 158 3.42 -15.46 17.29
C THR A 158 2.37 -16.56 17.41
N ALA A 159 2.04 -17.24 16.32
CA ALA A 159 1.11 -18.37 16.32
C ALA A 159 1.63 -19.55 17.14
N LYS A 160 2.94 -19.83 17.09
CA LYS A 160 3.58 -20.83 17.93
C LYS A 160 3.47 -20.48 19.42
N ARG A 161 3.84 -19.24 19.80
CA ARG A 161 3.74 -18.79 21.21
C ARG A 161 2.33 -18.89 21.77
N LYS A 162 1.30 -18.56 20.97
CA LYS A 162 -0.10 -18.69 21.39
C LYS A 162 -0.51 -20.14 21.62
N ARG A 163 -0.05 -21.07 20.78
CA ARG A 163 -0.30 -22.52 20.98
C ARG A 163 0.37 -23.05 22.23
N ASP A 164 1.65 -22.68 22.44
CA ASP A 164 2.44 -23.13 23.59
C ASP A 164 1.88 -22.58 24.91
N ALA A 165 1.23 -21.40 24.88
CA ALA A 165 0.60 -20.80 26.05
C ALA A 165 -0.83 -21.34 26.35
N ALA A 166 -1.43 -22.08 25.40
CA ALA A 166 -2.76 -22.69 25.54
C ALA A 166 -2.69 -24.21 25.88
N ALA A 167 -1.50 -24.79 25.88
CA ALA A 167 -1.22 -26.18 26.24
C ALA A 167 -0.76 -26.33 27.70
#